data_de0e4700a58d2fe11307f8358ad179f6
#
_entry.id   de0e4700a58d2fe11307f8358ad179f6
#
_cell.length_a   1.000
_cell.length_b   1.000
_cell.length_c   1.000
_cell.angle_alpha   90.00
_cell.angle_beta   90.00
_cell.angle_gamma   90.00
#
_symmetry.space_group_name_H-M   'P 1'
#
loop_
_entity.id
_entity.type
_entity.pdbx_description
1 polymer ?
#
loop_
_entity_poly.entity_id
_entity_poly.type
_entity_poly.pdbx_seq_one_letter_code
_entity_poly.pdbx_strand_id
1 'polypeptide(L)'
;IFVLLFLKVIAYMDVILPLMMFVAMLLVLGRWSRENELTIMAASGLGLSHLLRPVVFLILVGALIVGSFSMVVGPMAVRSVGAIEHELKSRTDIVGVSPGVFMETQAGRAVYFVEQLNKENGRYEGVFAWGSDAGREGVVLAQSAHRYTDPEKGQVFLVLENGVRYEGAPGDSVYRVINFERYTLRDRSTMTTPVKYPLHGWETTRLWRSGGPHEKKEIAWRISKIMVLPILMMFALGLGRVQPRSNRYVSMFSALIVYFTYTNLVTMACARIPNGSASAIALLVLIHLGFAVGAAYLLWCRSRDEPLWSWARPRE
;
A
#
# COMPACT_ATOMS: atom_id res chain seq x y z
N ILE A 1 16.32 6.89 4.82
CA ILE A 1 15.76 5.53 4.80
C ILE A 1 14.83 5.34 6.02
N PHE A 2 15.28 5.60 7.26
CA PHE A 2 14.45 5.41 8.47
C PHE A 2 13.15 6.21 8.49
N VAL A 3 13.17 7.46 8.03
CA VAL A 3 11.96 8.30 7.91
C VAL A 3 10.96 7.69 6.93
N LEU A 4 11.42 7.17 5.79
CA LEU A 4 10.56 6.50 4.81
C LEU A 4 9.92 5.23 5.39
N LEU A 5 10.69 4.41 6.11
CA LEU A 5 10.17 3.21 6.77
C LEU A 5 9.12 3.56 7.81
N PHE A 6 9.38 4.55 8.64
CA PHE A 6 8.45 5.03 9.66
C PHE A 6 7.13 5.54 9.04
N LEU A 7 7.22 6.37 8.01
CA LEU A 7 6.04 6.86 7.30
C LEU A 7 5.25 5.73 6.61
N LYS A 8 5.93 4.72 6.05
CA LYS A 8 5.26 3.54 5.49
C LYS A 8 4.54 2.73 6.56
N VAL A 9 5.13 2.54 7.74
CA VAL A 9 4.44 1.88 8.86
C VAL A 9 3.18 2.66 9.23
N ILE A 10 3.25 3.99 9.38
CA ILE A 10 2.09 4.84 9.66
C ILE A 10 1.00 4.69 8.58
N ALA A 11 1.40 4.64 7.30
CA ALA A 11 0.47 4.52 6.18
C ALA A 11 -0.34 3.21 6.20
N TYR A 12 0.16 2.15 6.82
CA TYR A 12 -0.51 0.84 6.93
C TYR A 12 -1.12 0.54 8.30
N MET A 13 -1.04 1.49 9.25
CA MET A 13 -1.58 1.30 10.61
C MET A 13 -3.08 1.01 10.62
N ASP A 14 -3.83 1.56 9.68
CA ASP A 14 -5.27 1.35 9.53
C ASP A 14 -5.66 -0.10 9.17
N VAL A 15 -4.71 -0.91 8.68
CA VAL A 15 -4.88 -2.35 8.41
C VAL A 15 -4.32 -3.18 9.57
N ILE A 16 -3.20 -2.75 10.13
CA ILE A 16 -2.50 -3.48 11.20
C ILE A 16 -3.28 -3.41 12.52
N LEU A 17 -3.79 -2.23 12.89
CA LEU A 17 -4.48 -2.02 14.18
C LEU A 17 -5.69 -2.94 14.39
N PRO A 18 -6.62 -3.12 13.43
CA PRO A 18 -7.74 -4.04 13.61
C PRO A 18 -7.30 -5.48 13.88
N LEU A 19 -6.26 -5.95 13.18
CA LEU A 19 -5.70 -7.28 13.39
C LEU A 19 -5.07 -7.40 14.79
N MET A 20 -4.26 -6.42 15.19
CA MET A 20 -3.62 -6.44 16.51
C MET A 20 -4.65 -6.42 17.64
N MET A 21 -5.67 -5.58 17.54
CA MET A 21 -6.76 -5.52 18.54
C MET A 21 -7.54 -6.85 18.59
N PHE A 22 -7.82 -7.44 17.44
CA PHE A 22 -8.48 -8.74 17.34
C PHE A 22 -7.67 -9.84 18.03
N VAL A 23 -6.37 -9.96 17.71
CA VAL A 23 -5.47 -10.93 18.33
C VAL A 23 -5.30 -10.68 19.83
N ALA A 24 -5.12 -9.42 20.25
CA ALA A 24 -5.00 -9.07 21.66
C ALA A 24 -6.26 -9.50 22.45
N MET A 25 -7.45 -9.21 21.91
CA MET A 25 -8.71 -9.61 22.53
C MET A 25 -8.84 -11.13 22.66
N LEU A 26 -8.46 -11.87 21.63
CA LEU A 26 -8.45 -13.34 21.68
C LEU A 26 -7.48 -13.89 22.72
N LEU A 27 -6.30 -13.30 22.85
CA LEU A 27 -5.30 -13.72 23.85
C LEU A 27 -5.81 -13.48 25.27
N VAL A 28 -6.41 -12.32 25.53
CA VAL A 28 -6.96 -11.95 26.85
C VAL A 28 -8.12 -12.90 27.20
N LEU A 29 -9.10 -13.04 26.32
CA LEU A 29 -10.25 -13.91 26.57
C LEU A 29 -9.84 -15.39 26.68
N GLY A 30 -8.91 -15.83 25.84
CA GLY A 30 -8.36 -17.18 25.89
C GLY A 30 -7.60 -17.46 27.20
N ARG A 31 -6.93 -16.46 27.78
CA ARG A 31 -6.31 -16.55 29.09
C ARG A 31 -7.39 -16.67 30.17
N TRP A 32 -8.34 -15.74 30.24
CA TRP A 32 -9.42 -15.77 31.22
C TRP A 32 -10.25 -17.06 31.18
N SER A 33 -10.44 -17.60 29.98
CA SER A 33 -11.12 -18.89 29.82
C SER A 33 -10.35 -20.07 30.44
N ARG A 34 -9.02 -20.11 30.28
CA ARG A 34 -8.15 -21.15 30.81
C ARG A 34 -7.96 -21.07 32.35
N GLU A 35 -7.88 -19.85 32.85
CA GLU A 35 -7.75 -19.55 34.28
C GLU A 35 -9.10 -19.68 35.01
N ASN A 36 -10.17 -20.16 34.30
CA ASN A 36 -11.55 -20.27 34.77
C ASN A 36 -12.16 -18.94 35.27
N GLU A 37 -11.52 -17.80 35.03
CA GLU A 37 -12.03 -16.49 35.43
C GLU A 37 -13.40 -16.20 34.79
N LEU A 38 -13.60 -16.54 33.52
CA LEU A 38 -14.89 -16.38 32.85
C LEU A 38 -15.97 -17.24 33.46
N THR A 39 -15.63 -18.43 33.96
CA THR A 39 -16.57 -19.35 34.65
C THR A 39 -16.94 -18.80 36.03
N ILE A 40 -15.97 -18.30 36.77
CA ILE A 40 -16.18 -17.67 38.08
C ILE A 40 -17.05 -16.42 37.93
N MET A 41 -16.78 -15.58 36.95
CA MET A 41 -17.58 -14.39 36.63
C MET A 41 -19.02 -14.78 36.28
N ALA A 42 -19.22 -15.83 35.46
CA ALA A 42 -20.53 -16.31 35.09
C ALA A 42 -21.29 -16.85 36.32
N ALA A 43 -20.62 -17.58 37.22
CA ALA A 43 -21.20 -18.08 38.47
C ALA A 43 -21.61 -16.98 39.44
N SER A 44 -20.92 -15.82 39.40
CA SER A 44 -21.29 -14.62 40.18
C SER A 44 -22.36 -13.76 39.50
N GLY A 45 -22.98 -14.21 38.40
CA GLY A 45 -24.02 -13.50 37.66
C GLY A 45 -23.50 -12.53 36.61
N LEU A 46 -22.18 -12.42 36.42
CA LEU A 46 -21.54 -11.60 35.41
C LEU A 46 -21.40 -12.36 34.09
N GLY A 47 -22.48 -12.52 33.37
CA GLY A 47 -22.49 -13.20 32.08
C GLY A 47 -21.80 -12.40 30.94
N LEU A 48 -21.79 -13.01 29.73
CA LEU A 48 -21.19 -12.44 28.52
C LEU A 48 -21.72 -11.02 28.20
N SER A 49 -22.98 -10.72 28.56
CA SER A 49 -23.59 -9.40 28.38
C SER A 49 -22.87 -8.28 29.15
N HIS A 50 -22.26 -8.58 30.28
CA HIS A 50 -21.48 -7.61 31.06
C HIS A 50 -20.13 -7.30 30.39
N LEU A 51 -19.56 -8.26 29.67
CA LEU A 51 -18.32 -8.05 28.87
C LEU A 51 -18.57 -7.23 27.61
N LEU A 52 -19.81 -7.16 27.11
CA LEU A 52 -20.13 -6.36 25.94
C LEU A 52 -19.88 -4.87 26.14
N ARG A 53 -20.18 -4.33 27.34
CA ARG A 53 -19.98 -2.90 27.62
C ARG A 53 -18.53 -2.45 27.45
N PRO A 54 -17.53 -3.04 28.13
CA PRO A 54 -16.14 -2.66 27.94
C PRO A 54 -15.64 -2.94 26.53
N VAL A 55 -16.13 -3.99 25.87
CA VAL A 55 -15.74 -4.30 24.48
C VAL A 55 -16.32 -3.27 23.51
N VAL A 56 -17.56 -2.83 23.67
CA VAL A 56 -18.14 -1.75 22.86
C VAL A 56 -17.33 -0.46 23.04
N PHE A 57 -16.94 -0.12 24.27
CA PHE A 57 -16.06 1.03 24.49
C PHE A 57 -14.74 0.89 23.76
N LEU A 58 -14.09 -0.29 23.82
CA LEU A 58 -12.86 -0.58 23.12
C LEU A 58 -13.04 -0.49 21.59
N ILE A 59 -14.18 -1.00 21.07
CA ILE A 59 -14.54 -0.87 19.65
C ILE A 59 -14.66 0.60 19.25
N LEU A 60 -15.34 1.43 20.04
CA LEU A 60 -15.53 2.85 19.73
C LEU A 60 -14.20 3.61 19.70
N VAL A 61 -13.36 3.40 20.72
CA VAL A 61 -12.02 3.99 20.77
C VAL A 61 -11.15 3.49 19.60
N GLY A 62 -11.14 2.19 19.36
CA GLY A 62 -10.40 1.59 18.25
C GLY A 62 -10.89 2.06 16.89
N ALA A 63 -12.21 2.16 16.68
CA ALA A 63 -12.79 2.67 15.43
C ALA A 63 -12.43 4.14 15.20
N LEU A 64 -12.39 4.96 16.26
CA LEU A 64 -11.93 6.35 16.19
C LEU A 64 -10.45 6.42 15.76
N ILE A 65 -9.61 5.60 16.35
CA ILE A 65 -8.18 5.54 16.02
C ILE A 65 -7.99 5.04 14.58
N VAL A 66 -8.56 3.88 14.22
CA VAL A 66 -8.48 3.32 12.86
C VAL A 66 -9.07 4.29 11.83
N GLY A 67 -10.19 4.93 12.16
CA GLY A 67 -10.81 5.94 11.31
C GLY A 67 -9.90 7.15 11.08
N SER A 68 -9.24 7.64 12.12
CA SER A 68 -8.27 8.73 12.02
C SER A 68 -7.10 8.36 11.11
N PHE A 69 -6.55 7.15 11.26
CA PHE A 69 -5.50 6.65 10.39
C PHE A 69 -5.99 6.47 8.95
N SER A 70 -7.15 5.87 8.74
CA SER A 70 -7.67 5.60 7.40
C SER A 70 -8.06 6.86 6.62
N MET A 71 -8.68 7.85 7.32
CA MET A 71 -9.23 9.04 6.66
C MET A 71 -8.25 10.21 6.55
N VAL A 72 -7.30 10.34 7.50
CA VAL A 72 -6.46 11.54 7.65
C VAL A 72 -4.98 11.18 7.67
N VAL A 73 -4.52 10.45 8.67
CA VAL A 73 -3.09 10.23 8.94
C VAL A 73 -2.43 9.40 7.84
N GLY A 74 -3.07 8.30 7.41
CA GLY A 74 -2.57 7.43 6.33
C GLY A 74 -2.38 8.18 5.02
N PRO A 75 -3.38 8.87 4.47
CA PRO A 75 -3.22 9.70 3.28
C PRO A 75 -2.14 10.76 3.39
N MET A 76 -1.97 11.39 4.56
CA MET A 76 -0.86 12.33 4.80
C MET A 76 0.49 11.64 4.73
N ALA A 77 0.63 10.49 5.39
CA ALA A 77 1.86 9.70 5.36
C ALA A 77 2.23 9.25 3.93
N VAL A 78 1.26 8.77 3.14
CA VAL A 78 1.46 8.38 1.75
C VAL A 78 1.93 9.56 0.88
N ARG A 79 1.36 10.75 1.10
CA ARG A 79 1.83 11.97 0.39
C ARG A 79 3.27 12.33 0.75
N SER A 80 3.61 12.28 2.03
CA SER A 80 4.98 12.57 2.49
C SER A 80 5.97 11.56 1.94
N VAL A 81 5.63 10.26 1.90
CA VAL A 81 6.44 9.22 1.25
C VAL A 81 6.64 9.55 -0.24
N GLY A 82 5.54 9.86 -0.95
CA GLY A 82 5.62 10.20 -2.38
C GLY A 82 6.47 11.43 -2.68
N ALA A 83 6.40 12.46 -1.82
CA ALA A 83 7.23 13.65 -1.96
C ALA A 83 8.73 13.33 -1.76
N ILE A 84 9.07 12.57 -0.73
CA ILE A 84 10.46 12.16 -0.46
C ILE A 84 10.98 11.24 -1.57
N GLU A 85 10.19 10.26 -2.01
CA GLU A 85 10.56 9.36 -3.10
C GLU A 85 10.77 10.14 -4.42
N HIS A 86 9.93 11.14 -4.70
CA HIS A 86 10.08 12.00 -5.86
C HIS A 86 11.36 12.85 -5.76
N GLU A 87 11.63 13.43 -4.59
CA GLU A 87 12.85 14.21 -4.36
C GLU A 87 14.11 13.34 -4.51
N LEU A 88 14.10 12.13 -3.95
CA LEU A 88 15.20 11.18 -4.11
C LEU A 88 15.39 10.79 -5.59
N LYS A 89 14.30 10.49 -6.30
CA LYS A 89 14.36 10.18 -7.74
C LYS A 89 14.89 11.36 -8.55
N SER A 90 14.39 12.57 -8.32
CA SER A 90 14.85 13.75 -9.02
C SER A 90 16.33 14.08 -8.75
N ARG A 91 16.84 13.74 -7.58
CA ARG A 91 18.27 13.81 -7.28
C ARG A 91 19.08 12.69 -7.94
N THR A 92 18.48 11.49 -8.10
CA THR A 92 19.13 10.28 -8.62
C THR A 92 19.13 10.27 -10.16
N ASP A 93 18.07 10.75 -10.82
CA ASP A 93 17.94 10.70 -12.28
C ASP A 93 19.00 11.56 -13.02
N ILE A 94 19.74 12.42 -12.30
CA ILE A 94 20.82 13.22 -12.87
C ILE A 94 22.15 13.06 -12.11
N VAL A 95 22.13 12.64 -10.84
CA VAL A 95 23.32 12.47 -10.00
C VAL A 95 23.72 10.98 -9.88
N GLY A 96 22.85 10.09 -10.29
CA GLY A 96 23.01 8.64 -10.09
C GLY A 96 23.63 7.90 -11.27
N VAL A 97 24.32 8.57 -12.19
CA VAL A 97 25.14 7.86 -13.16
C VAL A 97 26.34 7.30 -12.41
N SER A 98 26.23 6.02 -12.02
CA SER A 98 27.37 5.30 -11.45
C SER A 98 28.37 5.03 -12.57
N PRO A 99 29.59 5.54 -12.50
CA PRO A 99 30.60 5.27 -13.50
C PRO A 99 30.84 3.76 -13.63
N GLY A 100 30.99 3.28 -14.86
CA GLY A 100 31.27 1.88 -15.14
C GLY A 100 30.03 0.98 -15.18
N VAL A 101 28.80 1.51 -15.06
CA VAL A 101 27.56 0.72 -15.07
C VAL A 101 26.62 1.21 -16.17
N PHE A 102 26.04 0.28 -16.93
CA PHE A 102 24.96 0.61 -17.86
C PHE A 102 23.67 0.85 -17.08
N MET A 103 23.04 1.99 -17.33
CA MET A 103 21.78 2.39 -16.72
C MET A 103 20.69 2.51 -17.79
N GLU A 104 19.57 1.86 -17.52
CA GLU A 104 18.38 1.92 -18.38
C GLU A 104 17.37 2.93 -17.81
N THR A 105 16.76 3.74 -18.67
CA THR A 105 15.65 4.60 -18.25
C THR A 105 14.43 3.78 -17.90
N GLN A 106 13.59 4.27 -16.95
CA GLN A 106 12.35 3.62 -16.50
C GLN A 106 11.36 3.24 -17.62
N ALA A 107 11.56 3.76 -18.83
CA ALA A 107 10.71 3.48 -20.00
C ALA A 107 11.32 2.44 -20.96
N GLY A 108 12.51 1.90 -20.69
CA GLY A 108 13.20 0.98 -21.61
C GLY A 108 13.61 1.60 -22.95
N ARG A 109 13.58 2.94 -23.05
CA ARG A 109 13.77 3.67 -24.31
C ARG A 109 15.14 4.30 -24.46
N ALA A 110 15.94 4.29 -23.44
CA ALA A 110 17.32 4.79 -23.49
C ALA A 110 18.20 4.06 -22.49
N VAL A 111 19.44 3.83 -22.89
CA VAL A 111 20.50 3.25 -22.08
C VAL A 111 21.65 4.23 -22.05
N TYR A 112 22.20 4.47 -20.88
CA TYR A 112 23.36 5.33 -20.68
C TYR A 112 24.50 4.54 -20.05
N PHE A 113 25.70 4.92 -20.43
CA PHE A 113 26.93 4.46 -19.79
C PHE A 113 27.89 5.63 -19.69
N VAL A 114 28.57 5.73 -18.57
CA VAL A 114 29.62 6.72 -18.34
C VAL A 114 30.83 5.98 -17.78
N GLU A 115 31.98 6.22 -18.38
CA GLU A 115 33.23 5.55 -17.98
C GLU A 115 33.74 6.08 -16.64
N GLN A 116 33.84 7.41 -16.50
CA GLN A 116 34.34 8.05 -15.29
C GLN A 116 33.60 9.35 -14.97
N LEU A 117 33.56 9.69 -13.68
CA LEU A 117 33.10 10.97 -13.19
C LEU A 117 34.31 11.71 -12.58
N ASN A 118 34.70 12.81 -13.23
CA ASN A 118 35.70 13.71 -12.69
C ASN A 118 35.05 14.56 -11.58
N LYS A 119 35.37 14.25 -10.33
CA LYS A 119 34.80 14.91 -9.15
C LYS A 119 35.26 16.37 -8.98
N GLU A 120 36.40 16.74 -9.55
CA GLU A 120 36.90 18.10 -9.44
C GLU A 120 36.13 19.09 -10.31
N ASN A 121 35.76 18.66 -11.51
CA ASN A 121 35.08 19.50 -12.49
C ASN A 121 33.58 19.17 -12.66
N GLY A 122 33.08 18.14 -12.02
CA GLY A 122 31.69 17.66 -12.15
C GLY A 122 31.34 17.18 -13.58
N ARG A 123 32.35 16.80 -14.37
CA ARG A 123 32.21 16.35 -15.77
C ARG A 123 32.20 14.83 -15.84
N TYR A 124 31.38 14.31 -16.71
CA TYR A 124 31.34 12.91 -17.09
C TYR A 124 32.29 12.68 -18.26
N GLU A 125 33.10 11.64 -18.23
CA GLU A 125 34.04 11.27 -19.27
C GLU A 125 33.66 9.89 -19.84
N GLY A 126 33.84 9.72 -21.17
CA GLY A 126 33.49 8.48 -21.86
C GLY A 126 31.99 8.18 -21.83
N VAL A 127 31.18 9.05 -22.43
CA VAL A 127 29.73 8.95 -22.41
C VAL A 127 29.21 8.19 -23.62
N PHE A 128 28.46 7.13 -23.36
CA PHE A 128 27.66 6.40 -24.34
C PHE A 128 26.17 6.58 -24.00
N ALA A 129 25.37 6.88 -24.99
CA ALA A 129 23.92 6.90 -24.85
C ALA A 129 23.26 6.26 -26.08
N TRP A 130 22.38 5.29 -25.84
CA TRP A 130 21.48 4.75 -26.85
C TRP A 130 20.05 5.15 -26.50
N GLY A 131 19.29 5.50 -27.51
CA GLY A 131 17.88 5.81 -27.31
C GLY A 131 17.06 5.67 -28.57
N SER A 132 15.77 5.38 -28.38
CA SER A 132 14.76 5.35 -29.44
C SER A 132 13.75 6.48 -29.19
N ASP A 133 13.68 7.44 -30.09
CA ASP A 133 12.70 8.54 -30.07
C ASP A 133 11.91 8.59 -31.39
N ALA A 134 10.59 8.52 -31.31
CA ALA A 134 9.66 8.55 -32.44
C ALA A 134 9.97 7.53 -33.56
N GLY A 135 10.42 6.32 -33.17
CA GLY A 135 10.73 5.23 -34.11
C GLY A 135 12.09 5.37 -34.80
N ARG A 136 12.93 6.32 -34.38
CA ARG A 136 14.32 6.44 -34.82
C ARG A 136 15.24 6.04 -33.69
N GLU A 137 16.06 5.04 -33.94
CA GLU A 137 17.08 4.62 -33.01
C GLU A 137 18.36 5.43 -33.26
N GLY A 138 19.06 5.75 -32.18
CA GLY A 138 20.31 6.50 -32.29
C GLY A 138 21.26 6.16 -31.15
N VAL A 139 22.54 6.17 -31.51
CA VAL A 139 23.65 6.02 -30.55
C VAL A 139 24.44 7.31 -30.54
N VAL A 140 24.76 7.78 -29.35
CA VAL A 140 25.60 8.96 -29.14
C VAL A 140 26.83 8.55 -28.35
N LEU A 141 27.98 8.90 -28.84
CA LEU A 141 29.27 8.75 -28.18
C LEU A 141 29.85 10.13 -27.97
N ALA A 142 30.28 10.50 -26.78
CA ALA A 142 30.90 11.77 -26.48
C ALA A 142 32.11 11.59 -25.57
N GLN A 143 33.13 12.41 -25.75
CA GLN A 143 34.33 12.40 -24.90
C GLN A 143 34.01 12.90 -23.50
N SER A 144 33.20 13.95 -23.41
CA SER A 144 32.78 14.50 -22.14
C SER A 144 31.33 14.97 -22.16
N ALA A 145 30.72 15.04 -20.98
CA ALA A 145 29.42 15.63 -20.78
C ALA A 145 29.38 16.43 -19.47
N HIS A 146 28.61 17.49 -19.45
CA HIS A 146 28.32 18.22 -18.23
C HIS A 146 26.87 18.66 -18.19
N ARG A 147 26.40 18.91 -17.00
CA ARG A 147 25.03 19.36 -16.74
C ARG A 147 25.00 20.88 -16.79
N TYR A 148 24.06 21.43 -17.55
CA TYR A 148 23.75 22.84 -17.59
C TYR A 148 22.31 23.08 -17.17
N THR A 149 22.10 23.95 -16.19
CA THR A 149 20.75 24.35 -15.75
C THR A 149 20.51 25.76 -16.25
N ASP A 150 19.48 25.95 -17.07
CA ASP A 150 19.05 27.27 -17.55
C ASP A 150 18.51 28.06 -16.34
N PRO A 151 19.13 29.22 -16.00
CA PRO A 151 18.74 30.00 -14.84
C PRO A 151 17.36 30.66 -14.96
N GLU A 152 16.88 30.90 -16.18
CA GLU A 152 15.58 31.55 -16.39
C GLU A 152 14.42 30.58 -16.38
N LYS A 153 14.63 29.39 -16.89
CA LYS A 153 13.57 28.37 -17.07
C LYS A 153 13.67 27.20 -16.09
N GLY A 154 14.74 27.09 -15.31
CA GLY A 154 15.02 25.98 -14.42
C GLY A 154 15.14 24.64 -15.15
N GLN A 155 15.29 24.66 -16.48
CA GLN A 155 15.40 23.44 -17.29
C GLN A 155 16.82 22.91 -17.23
N VAL A 156 16.94 21.60 -17.13
CA VAL A 156 18.24 20.95 -17.11
C VAL A 156 18.54 20.35 -18.47
N PHE A 157 19.74 20.61 -18.93
CA PHE A 157 20.30 20.11 -20.17
C PHE A 157 21.56 19.30 -19.88
N LEU A 158 21.74 18.21 -20.61
CA LEU A 158 22.98 17.46 -20.66
C LEU A 158 23.71 17.95 -21.93
N VAL A 159 24.83 18.63 -21.74
CA VAL A 159 25.70 19.12 -22.81
C VAL A 159 26.78 18.08 -23.04
N LEU A 160 26.77 17.45 -24.20
CA LEU A 160 27.77 16.51 -24.68
C LEU A 160 28.80 17.26 -25.51
N GLU A 161 30.06 16.98 -25.31
CA GLU A 161 31.18 17.65 -26.01
C GLU A 161 32.04 16.65 -26.76
N ASN A 162 32.44 17.02 -27.95
CA ASN A 162 33.30 16.24 -28.83
C ASN A 162 32.83 14.83 -29.06
N GLY A 163 31.82 14.66 -29.90
CA GLY A 163 31.18 13.35 -30.07
C GLY A 163 30.68 13.10 -31.49
N VAL A 164 30.12 11.89 -31.60
CA VAL A 164 29.49 11.38 -32.82
C VAL A 164 28.13 10.82 -32.49
N ARG A 165 27.13 11.16 -33.29
CA ARG A 165 25.81 10.60 -33.24
C ARG A 165 25.53 9.77 -34.48
N TYR A 166 25.15 8.53 -34.27
CA TYR A 166 24.69 7.59 -35.28
C TYR A 166 23.17 7.53 -35.24
N GLU A 167 22.48 7.77 -36.35
CA GLU A 167 21.04 7.64 -36.49
C GLU A 167 20.72 6.59 -37.55
N GLY A 168 19.92 5.60 -37.20
CA GLY A 168 19.46 4.53 -38.07
C GLY A 168 19.12 3.28 -37.26
N ALA A 169 18.21 2.44 -37.77
CA ALA A 169 17.90 1.17 -37.16
C ALA A 169 18.88 0.08 -37.66
N PRO A 170 19.19 -0.92 -36.83
CA PRO A 170 19.99 -2.07 -37.27
C PRO A 170 19.35 -2.75 -38.48
N GLY A 171 20.09 -2.83 -39.59
CA GLY A 171 19.62 -3.41 -40.86
C GLY A 171 19.15 -2.39 -41.91
N ASP A 172 19.08 -1.11 -41.59
CA ASP A 172 18.81 -0.06 -42.56
C ASP A 172 19.99 0.18 -43.48
N SER A 173 19.72 0.41 -44.76
CA SER A 173 20.74 0.72 -45.75
C SER A 173 21.25 2.18 -45.69
N VAL A 174 20.61 3.02 -44.89
CA VAL A 174 20.95 4.44 -44.77
C VAL A 174 21.22 4.79 -43.31
N TYR A 175 22.47 5.07 -43.02
CA TYR A 175 22.90 5.61 -41.72
C TYR A 175 23.26 7.10 -41.86
N ARG A 176 22.83 7.87 -40.85
CA ARG A 176 23.31 9.28 -40.73
C ARG A 176 24.34 9.36 -39.61
N VAL A 177 25.51 9.85 -39.93
CA VAL A 177 26.59 10.09 -38.96
C VAL A 177 26.74 11.58 -38.79
N ILE A 178 26.61 12.08 -37.59
CA ILE A 178 26.69 13.48 -37.23
C ILE A 178 27.83 13.66 -36.25
N ASN A 179 28.91 14.32 -36.68
CA ASN A 179 29.98 14.74 -35.79
C ASN A 179 29.60 16.08 -35.19
N PHE A 180 29.77 16.23 -33.87
CA PHE A 180 29.45 17.48 -33.18
C PHE A 180 30.56 17.86 -32.20
N GLU A 181 30.82 19.14 -32.10
CA GLU A 181 31.65 19.71 -31.04
C GLU A 181 30.86 19.88 -29.75
N ARG A 182 29.58 20.27 -29.86
CA ARG A 182 28.65 20.40 -28.75
C ARG A 182 27.26 19.93 -29.17
N TYR A 183 26.70 19.02 -28.39
CA TYR A 183 25.34 18.53 -28.58
C TYR A 183 24.55 18.59 -27.27
N THR A 184 23.45 19.31 -27.30
CA THR A 184 22.64 19.51 -26.09
C THR A 184 21.40 18.64 -26.11
N LEU A 185 21.32 17.73 -25.16
CA LEU A 185 20.15 16.91 -24.91
C LEU A 185 19.33 17.58 -23.80
N ARG A 186 18.08 17.83 -24.11
CA ARG A 186 17.15 18.30 -23.07
C ARG A 186 16.77 17.12 -22.18
N ASP A 187 17.07 17.24 -20.89
CA ASP A 187 16.62 16.26 -19.93
C ASP A 187 15.11 16.40 -19.72
N ARG A 188 14.35 15.48 -20.32
CA ARG A 188 12.91 15.45 -20.17
C ARG A 188 12.47 14.95 -18.77
N SER A 189 13.38 14.35 -17.99
CA SER A 189 13.10 13.89 -16.63
C SER A 189 12.96 15.06 -15.65
N THR A 190 13.57 16.21 -15.98
CA THR A 190 13.46 17.46 -15.19
C THR A 190 12.24 18.31 -15.52
N MET A 191 11.42 17.93 -16.51
CA MET A 191 10.08 18.47 -16.51
C MET A 191 9.45 18.07 -15.18
N THR A 192 9.20 19.03 -14.33
CA THR A 192 8.39 18.90 -13.11
C THR A 192 7.05 18.31 -13.51
N THR A 193 7.02 17.00 -13.74
CA THR A 193 5.75 16.29 -13.77
C THR A 193 5.19 16.50 -12.38
N PRO A 194 4.04 17.16 -12.25
CA PRO A 194 3.45 17.37 -10.93
C PRO A 194 3.40 16.02 -10.24
N VAL A 195 3.89 15.96 -9.00
CA VAL A 195 3.95 14.73 -8.24
C VAL A 195 2.57 14.09 -8.27
N LYS A 196 2.41 13.05 -9.08
CA LYS A 196 1.13 12.34 -9.20
C LYS A 196 1.03 11.41 -8.02
N TYR A 197 0.47 11.90 -6.94
CA TYR A 197 0.23 11.07 -5.77
C TYR A 197 -0.75 9.93 -6.11
N PRO A 198 -0.49 8.71 -5.63
CA PRO A 198 -1.45 7.63 -5.76
C PRO A 198 -2.76 8.01 -5.05
N LEU A 199 -3.88 7.48 -5.49
CA LEU A 199 -5.22 7.77 -4.92
C LEU A 199 -5.28 7.58 -3.40
N HIS A 200 -4.50 6.63 -2.86
CA HIS A 200 -4.36 6.40 -1.41
C HIS A 200 -3.81 7.61 -0.64
N GLY A 201 -3.06 8.49 -1.32
CA GLY A 201 -2.57 9.74 -0.75
C GLY A 201 -3.53 10.92 -0.87
N TRP A 202 -4.66 10.79 -1.58
CA TRP A 202 -5.61 11.90 -1.72
C TRP A 202 -6.39 12.13 -0.43
N GLU A 203 -6.72 13.41 -0.17
CA GLU A 203 -7.59 13.76 0.93
C GLU A 203 -8.98 13.15 0.75
N THR A 204 -9.58 12.66 1.83
CA THR A 204 -10.91 12.05 1.78
C THR A 204 -11.96 13.01 1.24
N THR A 205 -11.86 14.30 1.57
CA THR A 205 -12.73 15.36 1.05
C THR A 205 -12.62 15.54 -0.46
N ARG A 206 -11.39 15.46 -0.98
CA ARG A 206 -11.12 15.54 -2.42
C ARG A 206 -11.65 14.32 -3.17
N LEU A 207 -11.46 13.12 -2.61
CA LEU A 207 -12.01 11.88 -3.17
C LEU A 207 -13.54 11.92 -3.26
N TRP A 208 -14.18 12.46 -2.21
CA TRP A 208 -15.65 12.60 -2.18
C TRP A 208 -16.17 13.55 -3.25
N ARG A 209 -15.48 14.67 -3.45
CA ARG A 209 -15.88 15.69 -4.45
C ARG A 209 -15.66 15.24 -5.89
N SER A 210 -14.60 14.47 -6.15
CA SER A 210 -14.28 13.99 -7.51
C SER A 210 -15.25 12.95 -8.04
N GLY A 211 -15.81 12.09 -7.16
CA GLY A 211 -16.91 11.17 -7.47
C GLY A 211 -16.64 10.11 -8.54
N GLY A 212 -15.40 9.98 -9.02
CA GLY A 212 -15.02 9.01 -10.03
C GLY A 212 -15.06 7.56 -9.53
N PRO A 213 -15.01 6.57 -10.43
CA PRO A 213 -15.15 5.17 -10.07
C PRO A 213 -13.97 4.65 -9.22
N HIS A 214 -12.76 5.12 -9.49
CA HIS A 214 -11.57 4.77 -8.71
C HIS A 214 -11.57 5.44 -7.33
N GLU A 215 -12.07 6.66 -7.24
CA GLU A 215 -12.24 7.42 -6.01
C GLU A 215 -13.30 6.78 -5.11
N LYS A 216 -14.42 6.31 -5.67
CA LYS A 216 -15.43 5.54 -4.95
C LYS A 216 -14.87 4.25 -4.37
N LYS A 217 -14.03 3.53 -5.12
CA LYS A 217 -13.29 2.37 -4.62
C LYS A 217 -12.47 2.72 -3.40
N GLU A 218 -11.70 3.81 -3.46
CA GLU A 218 -10.83 4.22 -2.37
C GLU A 218 -11.63 4.61 -1.11
N ILE A 219 -12.73 5.34 -1.27
CA ILE A 219 -13.63 5.68 -0.16
C ILE A 219 -14.23 4.41 0.46
N ALA A 220 -14.74 3.51 -0.37
CA ALA A 220 -15.31 2.24 0.08
C ALA A 220 -14.28 1.42 0.87
N TRP A 221 -13.03 1.39 0.41
CA TRP A 221 -11.92 0.73 1.08
C TRP A 221 -11.62 1.35 2.45
N ARG A 222 -11.58 2.69 2.55
CA ARG A 222 -11.35 3.40 3.82
C ARG A 222 -12.45 3.13 4.85
N ILE A 223 -13.71 3.18 4.41
CA ILE A 223 -14.86 2.90 5.28
C ILE A 223 -14.85 1.44 5.73
N SER A 224 -14.54 0.50 4.82
CA SER A 224 -14.47 -0.92 5.13
C SER A 224 -13.48 -1.24 6.23
N LYS A 225 -12.31 -0.58 6.27
CA LYS A 225 -11.31 -0.78 7.34
C LYS A 225 -11.87 -0.44 8.72
N ILE A 226 -12.72 0.60 8.82
CA ILE A 226 -13.38 0.98 10.07
C ILE A 226 -14.42 -0.09 10.46
N MET A 227 -15.19 -0.59 9.46
CA MET A 227 -16.21 -1.62 9.68
C MET A 227 -15.65 -3.00 10.04
N VAL A 228 -14.46 -3.31 9.56
CA VAL A 228 -13.77 -4.58 9.88
C VAL A 228 -13.54 -4.73 11.37
N LEU A 229 -13.15 -3.66 12.08
CA LEU A 229 -12.80 -3.71 13.50
C LEU A 229 -13.95 -4.23 14.40
N PRO A 230 -15.17 -3.61 14.40
CA PRO A 230 -16.25 -4.09 15.27
C PRO A 230 -16.64 -5.53 14.98
N ILE A 231 -16.66 -5.93 13.72
CA ILE A 231 -17.02 -7.30 13.33
C ILE A 231 -15.97 -8.29 13.85
N LEU A 232 -14.68 -8.00 13.70
CA LEU A 232 -13.62 -8.84 14.25
C LEU A 232 -13.65 -8.91 15.77
N MET A 233 -13.94 -7.82 16.46
CA MET A 233 -14.05 -7.81 17.92
C MET A 233 -15.22 -8.65 18.41
N MET A 234 -16.34 -8.68 17.67
CA MET A 234 -17.44 -9.59 17.94
C MET A 234 -17.04 -11.06 17.74
N PHE A 235 -16.29 -11.36 16.68
CA PHE A 235 -15.71 -12.71 16.49
C PHE A 235 -14.76 -13.07 17.62
N ALA A 236 -13.93 -12.12 18.10
CA ALA A 236 -13.02 -12.36 19.22
C ALA A 236 -13.76 -12.78 20.49
N LEU A 237 -14.88 -12.13 20.81
CA LEU A 237 -15.73 -12.50 21.94
C LEU A 237 -16.28 -13.93 21.82
N GLY A 238 -16.72 -14.32 20.62
CA GLY A 238 -17.27 -15.64 20.38
C GLY A 238 -16.21 -16.74 20.35
N LEU A 239 -15.04 -16.49 19.74
CA LEU A 239 -13.95 -17.46 19.60
C LEU A 239 -13.05 -17.53 20.84
N GLY A 240 -12.95 -16.46 21.62
CA GLY A 240 -12.06 -16.38 22.79
C GLY A 240 -12.53 -17.23 23.97
N ARG A 241 -13.82 -17.63 24.01
CA ARG A 241 -14.34 -18.54 25.01
C ARG A 241 -13.98 -20.00 24.65
N VAL A 242 -12.79 -20.40 25.05
CA VAL A 242 -12.19 -21.69 24.74
C VAL A 242 -12.53 -22.69 25.87
N GLN A 243 -12.91 -23.90 25.53
CA GLN A 243 -13.04 -24.95 26.55
C GLN A 243 -11.69 -25.26 27.21
N PRO A 244 -11.60 -25.52 28.52
CA PRO A 244 -10.32 -25.72 29.24
C PRO A 244 -9.42 -26.81 28.65
N ARG A 245 -9.99 -27.75 27.92
CA ARG A 245 -9.27 -28.87 27.27
C ARG A 245 -8.93 -28.60 25.79
N SER A 246 -9.35 -27.49 25.19
CA SER A 246 -9.10 -27.26 23.78
C SER A 246 -7.73 -26.60 23.56
N ASN A 247 -7.12 -26.95 22.42
CA ASN A 247 -5.82 -26.39 22.04
C ASN A 247 -5.96 -24.90 21.68
N ARG A 248 -5.22 -24.03 22.38
CA ARG A 248 -5.21 -22.57 22.15
C ARG A 248 -4.86 -22.19 20.71
N TYR A 249 -4.05 -23.02 20.04
CA TYR A 249 -3.64 -22.77 18.66
C TYR A 249 -4.80 -22.90 17.67
N VAL A 250 -5.79 -23.75 17.97
CA VAL A 250 -6.98 -23.91 17.11
C VAL A 250 -7.80 -22.63 17.08
N SER A 251 -8.04 -21.99 18.23
CA SER A 251 -8.75 -20.71 18.28
C SER A 251 -8.00 -19.59 17.55
N MET A 252 -6.69 -19.53 17.75
CA MET A 252 -5.87 -18.52 17.04
C MET A 252 -5.85 -18.76 15.53
N PHE A 253 -5.74 -20.02 15.11
CA PHE A 253 -5.73 -20.37 13.70
C PHE A 253 -7.09 -20.11 13.03
N SER A 254 -8.20 -20.48 13.70
CA SER A 254 -9.54 -20.16 13.19
C SER A 254 -9.80 -18.67 13.09
N ALA A 255 -9.33 -17.90 14.05
CA ALA A 255 -9.41 -16.45 14.02
C ALA A 255 -8.61 -15.84 12.86
N LEU A 256 -7.42 -16.36 12.61
CA LEU A 256 -6.58 -15.93 11.49
C LEU A 256 -7.26 -16.22 10.15
N ILE A 257 -7.88 -17.40 10.01
CA ILE A 257 -8.68 -17.77 8.82
C ILE A 257 -9.83 -16.78 8.63
N VAL A 258 -10.58 -16.47 9.69
CA VAL A 258 -11.68 -15.49 9.64
C VAL A 258 -11.17 -14.15 9.18
N TYR A 259 -10.08 -13.65 9.75
CA TYR A 259 -9.48 -12.38 9.37
C TYR A 259 -9.06 -12.34 7.89
N PHE A 260 -8.27 -13.32 7.44
CA PHE A 260 -7.80 -13.38 6.06
C PHE A 260 -8.94 -13.55 5.06
N THR A 261 -9.91 -14.41 5.35
CA THR A 261 -11.07 -14.61 4.48
C THR A 261 -11.87 -13.32 4.36
N TYR A 262 -12.15 -12.68 5.48
CA TYR A 262 -12.91 -11.42 5.50
C TYR A 262 -12.22 -10.31 4.75
N THR A 263 -10.95 -10.02 5.05
CA THR A 263 -10.20 -8.94 4.41
C THR A 263 -9.96 -9.18 2.92
N ASN A 264 -9.74 -10.44 2.49
CA ASN A 264 -9.63 -10.78 1.08
C ASN A 264 -10.95 -10.58 0.33
N LEU A 265 -12.08 -11.01 0.90
CA LEU A 265 -13.39 -10.81 0.28
C LEU A 265 -13.71 -9.31 0.14
N VAL A 266 -13.43 -8.50 1.16
CA VAL A 266 -13.58 -7.04 1.11
C VAL A 266 -12.70 -6.44 0.01
N THR A 267 -11.43 -6.87 -0.08
CA THR A 267 -10.50 -6.41 -1.12
C THR A 267 -11.00 -6.75 -2.53
N MET A 268 -11.49 -7.99 -2.72
CA MET A 268 -12.06 -8.42 -4.00
C MET A 268 -13.31 -7.62 -4.39
N ALA A 269 -14.20 -7.35 -3.44
CA ALA A 269 -15.39 -6.53 -3.68
C ALA A 269 -15.01 -5.10 -4.06
N CYS A 270 -14.09 -4.48 -3.32
CA CYS A 270 -13.59 -3.14 -3.62
C CYS A 270 -12.90 -3.07 -5.00
N ALA A 271 -12.17 -4.11 -5.41
CA ALA A 271 -11.51 -4.16 -6.71
C ALA A 271 -12.49 -4.13 -7.91
N ARG A 272 -13.74 -4.56 -7.71
CA ARG A 272 -14.79 -4.55 -8.75
C ARG A 272 -15.52 -3.21 -8.89
N ILE A 273 -15.41 -2.30 -7.92
CA ILE A 273 -16.14 -1.01 -7.93
C ILE A 273 -15.81 -0.15 -9.14
N PRO A 274 -14.56 -0.03 -9.63
CA PRO A 274 -14.22 0.79 -10.78
C PRO A 274 -14.91 0.36 -12.10
N ASN A 275 -15.33 -0.89 -12.18
CA ASN A 275 -16.03 -1.42 -13.35
C ASN A 275 -17.51 -0.95 -13.45
N GLY A 276 -17.94 -0.02 -12.57
CA GLY A 276 -19.21 0.70 -12.67
C GLY A 276 -20.43 -0.08 -12.21
N SER A 277 -20.28 -1.26 -11.62
CA SER A 277 -21.41 -2.09 -11.21
C SER A 277 -21.92 -1.71 -9.81
N ALA A 278 -23.18 -1.25 -9.72
CA ALA A 278 -23.89 -1.12 -8.44
C ALA A 278 -23.86 -2.44 -7.64
N SER A 279 -23.76 -3.58 -8.33
CA SER A 279 -23.59 -4.91 -7.76
C SER A 279 -22.31 -5.06 -6.93
N ALA A 280 -21.22 -4.32 -7.22
CA ALA A 280 -19.99 -4.40 -6.45
C ALA A 280 -20.14 -3.76 -5.06
N ILE A 281 -20.86 -2.64 -4.97
CA ILE A 281 -21.16 -2.00 -3.67
C ILE A 281 -22.13 -2.89 -2.87
N ALA A 282 -23.14 -3.45 -3.53
CA ALA A 282 -24.06 -4.40 -2.91
C ALA A 282 -23.32 -5.63 -2.38
N LEU A 283 -22.38 -6.18 -3.16
CA LEU A 283 -21.53 -7.28 -2.74
C LEU A 283 -20.69 -6.92 -1.51
N LEU A 284 -20.10 -5.72 -1.46
CA LEU A 284 -19.33 -5.24 -0.33
C LEU A 284 -20.19 -5.17 0.95
N VAL A 285 -21.39 -4.60 0.84
CA VAL A 285 -22.35 -4.53 1.95
C VAL A 285 -22.75 -5.93 2.40
N LEU A 286 -23.04 -6.83 1.45
CA LEU A 286 -23.41 -8.22 1.75
C LEU A 286 -22.31 -8.98 2.48
N ILE A 287 -21.05 -8.75 2.14
CA ILE A 287 -19.90 -9.34 2.85
C ILE A 287 -19.86 -8.82 4.29
N HIS A 288 -19.96 -7.51 4.52
CA HIS A 288 -19.97 -6.95 5.88
C HIS A 288 -21.14 -7.47 6.70
N LEU A 289 -22.34 -7.52 6.14
CA LEU A 289 -23.53 -8.06 6.79
C LEU A 289 -23.40 -9.55 7.08
N GLY A 290 -22.90 -10.35 6.14
CA GLY A 290 -22.70 -11.78 6.31
C GLY A 290 -21.76 -12.10 7.47
N PHE A 291 -20.62 -11.38 7.55
CA PHE A 291 -19.69 -11.54 8.67
C PHE A 291 -20.26 -11.00 9.99
N ALA A 292 -21.01 -9.90 9.97
CA ALA A 292 -21.67 -9.38 11.17
C ALA A 292 -22.73 -10.36 11.71
N VAL A 293 -23.56 -10.93 10.82
CA VAL A 293 -24.53 -11.97 11.18
C VAL A 293 -23.84 -13.22 11.70
N GLY A 294 -22.75 -13.67 11.05
CA GLY A 294 -21.95 -14.79 11.51
C GLY A 294 -21.36 -14.57 12.90
N ALA A 295 -20.83 -13.38 13.17
CA ALA A 295 -20.32 -12.99 14.48
C ALA A 295 -21.45 -12.96 15.54
N ALA A 296 -22.59 -12.35 15.20
CA ALA A 296 -23.76 -12.30 16.09
C ALA A 296 -24.31 -13.69 16.40
N TYR A 297 -24.40 -14.57 15.39
CA TYR A 297 -24.81 -15.96 15.58
C TYR A 297 -23.85 -16.72 16.51
N LEU A 298 -22.55 -16.57 16.31
CA LEU A 298 -21.53 -17.16 17.17
C LEU A 298 -21.68 -16.69 18.63
N LEU A 299 -21.88 -15.38 18.84
CA LEU A 299 -22.14 -14.82 20.17
C LEU A 299 -23.42 -15.36 20.79
N TRP A 300 -24.49 -15.48 20.01
CA TRP A 300 -25.77 -16.00 20.47
C TRP A 300 -25.64 -17.48 20.90
N CYS A 301 -25.01 -18.34 20.11
CA CYS A 301 -24.73 -19.72 20.49
C CYS A 301 -23.91 -19.79 21.79
N ARG A 302 -22.90 -18.94 21.93
CA ARG A 302 -22.04 -18.91 23.12
C ARG A 302 -22.74 -18.32 24.36
N SER A 303 -23.73 -17.44 24.19
CA SER A 303 -24.52 -16.93 25.31
C SER A 303 -25.47 -17.95 25.89
N ARG A 304 -25.85 -19.00 25.13
CA ARG A 304 -26.75 -20.09 25.53
C ARG A 304 -26.01 -21.37 25.91
N ASP A 305 -24.66 -21.36 25.89
CA ASP A 305 -23.81 -22.54 26.07
C ASP A 305 -24.15 -23.70 25.10
N GLU A 306 -24.78 -23.37 23.96
CA GLU A 306 -25.12 -24.33 22.92
C GLU A 306 -23.89 -24.65 22.05
N PRO A 307 -23.72 -25.92 21.63
CA PRO A 307 -22.68 -26.25 20.65
C PRO A 307 -22.96 -25.54 19.32
N LEU A 308 -21.91 -25.09 18.63
CA LEU A 308 -22.00 -24.41 17.34
C LEU A 308 -22.71 -25.23 16.26
N TRP A 309 -22.81 -26.55 16.48
CA TRP A 309 -23.40 -27.51 15.57
C TRP A 309 -24.33 -28.48 16.33
N SER A 310 -25.63 -28.27 16.23
CA SER A 310 -26.64 -29.06 16.95
C SER A 310 -26.69 -30.53 16.51
N TRP A 311 -26.22 -30.88 15.33
CA TRP A 311 -26.18 -32.27 14.85
C TRP A 311 -24.95 -33.05 15.36
N ALA A 312 -24.03 -32.44 16.07
CA ALA A 312 -22.91 -33.11 16.73
C ALA A 312 -23.28 -33.66 18.13
N ARG A 313 -24.56 -33.61 18.54
CA ARG A 313 -25.00 -34.32 19.75
C ARG A 313 -25.08 -35.82 19.44
N PRO A 314 -24.35 -36.69 20.16
CA PRO A 314 -24.70 -38.10 20.16
C PRO A 314 -26.15 -38.20 20.67
N ARG A 315 -27.01 -38.89 19.93
CA ARG A 315 -28.30 -39.30 20.43
C ARG A 315 -27.99 -40.35 21.50
N GLU A 316 -28.17 -40.03 22.78
CA GLU A 316 -28.24 -40.98 23.86
C GLU A 316 -29.54 -41.78 23.72
#